data_1f5fe06c367d9c1e6b97d9d6da69755e
#
_entry.id   1f5fe06c367d9c1e6b97d9d6da69755e
#
_cell.length_a   1.000
_cell.length_b   1.000
_cell.length_c   1.000
_cell.angle_alpha   90.00
_cell.angle_beta   90.00
_cell.angle_gamma   90.00
#
_symmetry.space_group_name_H-M   'P 1'
#
loop_
_entity.id
_entity.type
_entity.pdbx_description
1 polymer ?
#
loop_
_entity_poly.entity_id
_entity_poly.type
_entity_poly.pdbx_seq_one_letter_code
_entity_poly.pdbx_strand_id
1 'polypeptide(L)'
;MSTAVQKASFVTTLRDLVALTKPRITLMVVITAAGGLWLAPGALPKPLIALMLFTTASVVAAANALNCYLERDSDRFMTRTMNRPLPDGRMEPKVALVFGVLLGLMSVPALTFGVNALTGLLGAIALVSYVAIYTPMKQISPIALLVGAVPGALPPLMGWTAV
;
A
#
# COMPACT_ATOMS: atom_id res chain seq x y z
N MET A 1 -24.53 -26.24 -11.46
CA MET A 1 -24.85 -24.89 -11.95
C MET A 1 -23.54 -24.15 -12.19
N SER A 2 -23.17 -24.01 -13.46
CA SER A 2 -21.93 -23.36 -13.88
C SER A 2 -22.11 -21.85 -13.71
N THR A 3 -21.44 -21.25 -12.72
CA THR A 3 -21.33 -19.78 -12.60
C THR A 3 -20.42 -19.31 -13.72
N ALA A 4 -21.01 -18.78 -14.77
CA ALA A 4 -20.29 -18.10 -15.84
C ALA A 4 -19.51 -16.93 -15.22
N VAL A 5 -18.18 -17.10 -15.15
CA VAL A 5 -17.26 -16.00 -14.85
C VAL A 5 -17.43 -14.99 -15.98
N GLN A 6 -18.18 -13.94 -15.70
CA GLN A 6 -18.39 -12.83 -16.63
C GLN A 6 -17.01 -12.22 -16.88
N LYS A 7 -16.49 -12.35 -18.12
CA LYS A 7 -15.20 -11.77 -18.52
C LYS A 7 -15.26 -10.27 -18.22
N ALA A 8 -14.60 -9.85 -17.13
CA ALA A 8 -14.50 -8.45 -16.77
C ALA A 8 -13.87 -7.69 -17.94
N SER A 9 -14.48 -6.60 -18.36
CA SER A 9 -13.89 -5.69 -19.36
C SER A 9 -12.55 -5.17 -18.82
N PHE A 10 -11.58 -4.97 -19.69
CA PHE A 10 -10.27 -4.39 -19.33
C PHE A 10 -10.42 -3.12 -18.46
N VAL A 11 -11.37 -2.26 -18.77
CA VAL A 11 -11.68 -1.03 -18.01
C VAL A 11 -12.17 -1.35 -16.59
N THR A 12 -12.99 -2.39 -16.41
CA THR A 12 -13.45 -2.82 -15.08
C THR A 12 -12.31 -3.34 -14.24
N THR A 13 -11.42 -4.15 -14.83
CA THR A 13 -10.23 -4.68 -14.15
C THR A 13 -9.29 -3.56 -13.72
N LEU A 14 -9.04 -2.56 -14.58
CA LEU A 14 -8.20 -1.42 -14.23
C LEU A 14 -8.78 -0.59 -13.09
N ARG A 15 -10.09 -0.32 -13.12
CA ARG A 15 -10.80 0.37 -12.05
C ARG A 15 -10.70 -0.39 -10.72
N ASP A 16 -10.83 -1.70 -10.76
CA ASP A 16 -10.74 -2.56 -9.58
C ASP A 16 -9.30 -2.63 -9.03
N LEU A 17 -8.26 -2.65 -9.88
CA LEU A 17 -6.87 -2.52 -9.46
C LEU A 17 -6.61 -1.18 -8.76
N VAL A 18 -7.10 -0.08 -9.32
CA VAL A 18 -7.02 1.24 -8.68
C VAL A 18 -7.77 1.24 -7.33
N ALA A 19 -8.93 0.59 -7.23
CA ALA A 19 -9.66 0.49 -5.97
C ALA A 19 -8.87 -0.25 -4.88
N LEU A 20 -8.06 -1.28 -5.24
CA LEU A 20 -7.19 -1.99 -4.29
C LEU A 20 -6.12 -1.08 -3.67
N THR A 21 -5.62 -0.10 -4.42
CA THR A 21 -4.58 0.83 -3.93
C THR A 21 -5.10 1.83 -2.89
N LYS A 22 -6.43 1.92 -2.71
CA LYS A 22 -7.10 2.87 -1.80
C LYS A 22 -6.59 4.32 -1.99
N PRO A 23 -6.86 4.97 -3.13
CA PRO A 23 -6.21 6.23 -3.52
C PRO A 23 -6.30 7.35 -2.48
N ARG A 24 -7.42 7.45 -1.74
CA ARG A 24 -7.58 8.46 -0.68
C ARG A 24 -6.58 8.28 0.45
N ILE A 25 -6.36 7.04 0.90
CA ILE A 25 -5.41 6.73 1.97
C ILE A 25 -3.99 6.95 1.45
N THR A 26 -3.68 6.45 0.25
CA THR A 26 -2.38 6.64 -0.39
C THR A 26 -2.03 8.12 -0.55
N LEU A 27 -2.99 8.95 -0.96
CA LEU A 27 -2.79 10.41 -1.07
C LEU A 27 -2.46 11.04 0.30
N MET A 28 -3.18 10.68 1.37
CA MET A 28 -2.90 11.20 2.72
C MET A 28 -1.48 10.83 3.18
N VAL A 29 -1.06 9.60 2.92
CA VAL A 29 0.30 9.13 3.24
C VAL A 29 1.37 9.90 2.44
N VAL A 30 1.14 10.15 1.16
CA VAL A 30 2.04 10.94 0.31
C VAL A 30 2.15 12.38 0.82
N ILE A 31 1.05 12.99 1.26
CA ILE A 31 1.06 14.33 1.86
C ILE A 31 1.91 14.35 3.13
N THR A 32 1.80 13.34 4.01
CA THR A 32 2.63 13.29 5.22
C THR A 32 4.11 13.05 4.91
N ALA A 33 4.42 12.23 3.90
CA ALA A 33 5.78 12.04 3.41
C ALA A 33 6.36 13.34 2.80
N ALA A 34 5.57 14.07 2.02
CA ALA A 34 5.96 15.39 1.49
C ALA A 34 6.18 16.42 2.60
N GLY A 35 5.38 16.36 3.67
CA GLY A 35 5.59 17.18 4.88
C GLY A 35 6.92 16.88 5.56
N GLY A 36 7.28 15.59 5.72
CA GLY A 36 8.57 15.17 6.24
C GLY A 36 9.73 15.66 5.38
N LEU A 37 9.60 15.53 4.06
CA LEU A 37 10.58 16.06 3.09
C LEU A 37 10.77 17.56 3.21
N TRP A 38 9.69 18.32 3.36
CA TRP A 38 9.76 19.78 3.52
C TRP A 38 10.50 20.20 4.79
N LEU A 39 10.26 19.47 5.88
CA LEU A 39 10.87 19.81 7.19
C LEU A 39 12.34 19.39 7.29
N ALA A 40 12.81 18.52 6.39
CA ALA A 40 14.18 18.04 6.42
C ALA A 40 15.20 19.16 6.12
N PRO A 41 16.33 19.24 6.86
CA PRO A 41 17.37 20.20 6.59
C PRO A 41 18.17 19.77 5.35
N GLY A 42 17.98 20.45 4.23
CA GLY A 42 18.67 20.16 2.98
C GLY A 42 17.81 20.42 1.76
N ALA A 43 18.28 19.97 0.61
CA ALA A 43 17.58 20.11 -0.66
C ALA A 43 17.74 18.84 -1.50
N LEU A 44 16.63 18.28 -1.91
CA LEU A 44 16.61 17.15 -2.86
C LEU A 44 16.29 17.66 -4.27
N PRO A 45 16.99 17.19 -5.33
CA PRO A 45 16.63 17.51 -6.71
C PRO A 45 15.19 17.16 -7.03
N LYS A 46 14.48 18.02 -7.79
CA LYS A 46 13.05 17.81 -8.14
C LYS A 46 12.74 16.44 -8.70
N PRO A 47 13.56 15.83 -9.58
CA PRO A 47 13.29 14.47 -10.07
C PRO A 47 13.33 13.42 -8.95
N LEU A 48 14.22 13.56 -7.97
CA LEU A 48 14.30 12.65 -6.83
C LEU A 48 13.13 12.84 -5.86
N ILE A 49 12.63 14.06 -5.69
CA ILE A 49 11.39 14.33 -4.94
C ILE A 49 10.23 13.56 -5.59
N ALA A 50 10.06 13.69 -6.91
CA ALA A 50 9.01 13.01 -7.65
C ALA A 50 9.15 11.48 -7.54
N LEU A 51 10.37 10.96 -7.69
CA LEU A 51 10.67 9.53 -7.55
C LEU A 51 10.32 9.03 -6.14
N MET A 52 10.78 9.72 -5.10
CA MET A 52 10.52 9.39 -3.70
C MET A 52 9.03 9.34 -3.39
N LEU A 53 8.27 10.37 -3.76
CA LEU A 53 6.83 10.42 -3.50
C LEU A 53 6.06 9.37 -4.30
N PHE A 54 6.42 9.14 -5.57
CA PHE A 54 5.81 8.12 -6.41
C PHE A 54 6.09 6.71 -5.88
N THR A 55 7.33 6.40 -5.52
CA THR A 55 7.71 5.09 -4.98
C THR A 55 7.12 4.87 -3.59
N THR A 56 7.02 5.89 -2.74
CA THR A 56 6.29 5.82 -1.46
C THR A 56 4.82 5.53 -1.70
N ALA A 57 4.16 6.22 -2.64
CA ALA A 57 2.78 5.91 -3.04
C ALA A 57 2.63 4.45 -3.49
N SER A 58 3.61 3.93 -4.24
CA SER A 58 3.61 2.55 -4.73
C SER A 58 3.78 1.53 -3.60
N VAL A 59 4.64 1.79 -2.60
CA VAL A 59 4.77 0.96 -1.38
C VAL A 59 3.44 0.89 -0.63
N VAL A 60 2.78 2.04 -0.44
CA VAL A 60 1.48 2.10 0.24
C VAL A 60 0.38 1.40 -0.57
N ALA A 61 0.39 1.56 -1.88
CA ALA A 61 -0.54 0.87 -2.78
C ALA A 61 -0.35 -0.65 -2.73
N ALA A 62 0.90 -1.13 -2.72
CA ALA A 62 1.25 -2.53 -2.53
C ALA A 62 0.70 -3.07 -1.19
N ALA A 63 0.97 -2.33 -0.09
CA ALA A 63 0.48 -2.68 1.23
C ALA A 63 -1.05 -2.77 1.29
N ASN A 64 -1.76 -1.82 0.67
CA ASN A 64 -3.21 -1.81 0.59
C ASN A 64 -3.77 -2.97 -0.24
N ALA A 65 -3.16 -3.30 -1.38
CA ALA A 65 -3.57 -4.42 -2.23
C ALA A 65 -3.41 -5.76 -1.49
N LEU A 66 -2.25 -5.97 -0.84
CA LEU A 66 -1.98 -7.16 -0.03
C LEU A 66 -2.90 -7.26 1.19
N ASN A 67 -3.20 -6.13 1.84
CA ASN A 67 -4.19 -6.07 2.91
C ASN A 67 -5.58 -6.50 2.42
N CYS A 68 -6.04 -6.00 1.25
CA CYS A 68 -7.31 -6.43 0.67
C CYS A 68 -7.32 -7.94 0.34
N TYR A 69 -6.18 -8.49 -0.10
CA TYR A 69 -6.05 -9.92 -0.34
C TYR A 69 -6.17 -10.74 0.95
N LEU A 70 -5.49 -10.33 2.01
CA LEU A 70 -5.50 -11.05 3.30
C LEU A 70 -6.87 -10.97 4.00
N GLU A 71 -7.57 -9.84 3.85
CA GLU A 71 -8.86 -9.60 4.52
C GLU A 71 -10.09 -9.97 3.68
N ARG A 72 -9.91 -10.49 2.45
CA ARG A 72 -10.99 -10.76 1.51
C ARG A 72 -12.15 -11.57 2.10
N ASP A 73 -11.85 -12.51 2.99
CA ASP A 73 -12.87 -13.39 3.57
C ASP A 73 -13.63 -12.71 4.72
N SER A 74 -12.94 -11.95 5.58
CA SER A 74 -13.58 -11.15 6.64
C SER A 74 -14.33 -9.92 6.09
N ASP A 75 -13.82 -9.30 5.03
CA ASP A 75 -14.45 -8.16 4.37
C ASP A 75 -15.85 -8.48 3.78
N ARG A 76 -16.14 -9.75 3.47
CA ARG A 76 -17.46 -10.19 2.99
C ARG A 76 -18.57 -9.98 4.01
N PHE A 77 -18.25 -10.04 5.29
CA PHE A 77 -19.22 -9.92 6.38
C PHE A 77 -19.44 -8.47 6.86
N MET A 78 -18.68 -7.51 6.31
CA MET A 78 -18.76 -6.11 6.71
C MET A 78 -19.48 -5.28 5.65
N THR A 79 -20.54 -4.58 6.00
CA THR A 79 -21.34 -3.74 5.08
C THR A 79 -20.51 -2.68 4.34
N ARG A 80 -19.46 -2.15 5.01
CA ARG A 80 -18.55 -1.14 4.43
C ARG A 80 -17.62 -1.71 3.36
N THR A 81 -17.27 -3.00 3.42
CA THR A 81 -16.19 -3.60 2.63
C THR A 81 -16.65 -4.71 1.70
N MET A 82 -17.87 -5.23 1.86
CA MET A 82 -18.44 -6.30 1.05
C MET A 82 -18.47 -5.99 -0.45
N ASN A 83 -18.55 -4.70 -0.83
CA ASN A 83 -18.56 -4.25 -2.21
C ASN A 83 -17.16 -4.03 -2.81
N ARG A 84 -16.08 -4.39 -2.10
CA ARG A 84 -14.71 -4.35 -2.64
C ARG A 84 -14.53 -5.42 -3.73
N PRO A 85 -13.59 -5.23 -4.68
CA PRO A 85 -13.40 -6.14 -5.81
C PRO A 85 -13.24 -7.62 -5.43
N LEU A 86 -12.52 -7.92 -4.34
CA LEU A 86 -12.25 -9.29 -3.89
C LEU A 86 -13.44 -9.93 -3.14
N PRO A 87 -14.03 -9.29 -2.11
CA PRO A 87 -15.21 -9.82 -1.44
C PRO A 87 -16.41 -10.01 -2.36
N ASP A 88 -16.61 -9.09 -3.31
CA ASP A 88 -17.69 -9.11 -4.31
C ASP A 88 -17.47 -10.14 -5.44
N GLY A 89 -16.28 -10.76 -5.51
CA GLY A 89 -15.95 -11.77 -6.51
C GLY A 89 -15.67 -11.22 -7.92
N ARG A 90 -15.59 -9.91 -8.11
CA ARG A 90 -15.29 -9.26 -9.40
C ARG A 90 -13.83 -9.42 -9.83
N MET A 91 -12.93 -9.70 -8.89
CA MET A 91 -11.52 -9.89 -9.14
C MET A 91 -11.03 -11.22 -8.55
N GLU A 92 -10.24 -11.94 -9.31
CA GLU A 92 -9.58 -13.16 -8.81
C GLU A 92 -8.54 -12.80 -7.74
N PRO A 93 -8.52 -13.49 -6.57
CA PRO A 93 -7.56 -13.21 -5.50
C PRO A 93 -6.10 -13.27 -5.93
N LYS A 94 -5.75 -14.17 -6.85
CA LYS A 94 -4.38 -14.27 -7.39
C LYS A 94 -3.92 -12.98 -8.10
N VAL A 95 -4.82 -12.29 -8.79
CA VAL A 95 -4.50 -11.02 -9.48
C VAL A 95 -4.11 -9.96 -8.47
N ALA A 96 -4.88 -9.81 -7.38
CA ALA A 96 -4.58 -8.87 -6.32
C ALA A 96 -3.27 -9.20 -5.59
N LEU A 97 -2.99 -10.50 -5.34
CA LEU A 97 -1.75 -10.96 -4.73
C LEU A 97 -0.54 -10.62 -5.61
N VAL A 98 -0.58 -11.03 -6.88
CA VAL A 98 0.51 -10.78 -7.83
C VAL A 98 0.73 -9.29 -8.01
N PHE A 99 -0.33 -8.51 -8.17
CA PHE A 99 -0.25 -7.04 -8.29
C PHE A 99 0.43 -6.41 -7.07
N GLY A 100 0.00 -6.76 -5.85
CA GLY A 100 0.57 -6.22 -4.61
C GLY A 100 2.03 -6.63 -4.40
N VAL A 101 2.37 -7.90 -4.67
CA VAL A 101 3.75 -8.41 -4.56
C VAL A 101 4.67 -7.73 -5.57
N LEU A 102 4.28 -7.67 -6.85
CA LEU A 102 5.09 -7.04 -7.89
C LEU A 102 5.31 -5.55 -7.59
N LEU A 103 4.26 -4.85 -7.18
CA LEU A 103 4.35 -3.44 -6.84
C LEU A 103 5.30 -3.20 -5.65
N GLY A 104 5.28 -4.05 -4.62
CA GLY A 104 6.20 -4.00 -3.49
C GLY A 104 7.65 -4.32 -3.89
N LEU A 105 7.84 -5.39 -4.69
CA LEU A 105 9.16 -5.79 -5.18
C LEU A 105 9.81 -4.76 -6.11
N MET A 106 9.02 -3.93 -6.79
CA MET A 106 9.55 -2.85 -7.63
C MET A 106 9.79 -1.57 -6.84
N SER A 107 8.87 -1.20 -5.95
CA SER A 107 8.92 0.08 -5.25
C SER A 107 9.99 0.14 -4.16
N VAL A 108 10.22 -0.94 -3.40
CA VAL A 108 11.25 -0.96 -2.34
C VAL A 108 12.67 -0.85 -2.92
N PRO A 109 13.08 -1.63 -3.94
CA PRO A 109 14.37 -1.40 -4.58
C PRO A 109 14.49 -0.04 -5.25
N ALA A 110 13.41 0.47 -5.86
CA ALA A 110 13.42 1.81 -6.45
C ALA A 110 13.67 2.92 -5.40
N LEU A 111 13.14 2.78 -4.19
CA LEU A 111 13.49 3.65 -3.06
C LEU A 111 14.96 3.47 -2.64
N THR A 112 15.41 2.22 -2.50
CA THR A 112 16.75 1.89 -1.99
C THR A 112 17.85 2.40 -2.91
N PHE A 113 17.72 2.16 -4.20
CA PHE A 113 18.76 2.48 -5.21
C PHE A 113 18.53 3.83 -5.89
N GLY A 114 17.28 4.29 -5.96
CA GLY A 114 16.93 5.54 -6.63
C GLY A 114 16.93 6.75 -5.71
N VAL A 115 16.73 6.56 -4.40
CA VAL A 115 16.75 7.64 -3.39
C VAL A 115 17.93 7.41 -2.44
N ASN A 116 17.78 6.55 -1.44
CA ASN A 116 18.87 6.07 -0.58
C ASN A 116 18.45 4.80 0.19
N ALA A 117 19.45 4.09 0.73
CA ALA A 117 19.28 2.82 1.42
C ALA A 117 18.41 2.93 2.68
N LEU A 118 18.51 4.03 3.43
CA LEU A 118 17.75 4.24 4.67
C LEU A 118 16.25 4.41 4.36
N THR A 119 15.91 5.25 3.38
CA THR A 119 14.53 5.45 2.94
C THR A 119 13.93 4.16 2.39
N GLY A 120 14.73 3.38 1.63
CA GLY A 120 14.32 2.06 1.15
C GLY A 120 14.05 1.06 2.27
N LEU A 121 14.93 1.03 3.28
CA LEU A 121 14.75 0.19 4.48
C LEU A 121 13.46 0.56 5.24
N LEU A 122 13.20 1.85 5.44
CA LEU A 122 11.98 2.33 6.08
C LEU A 122 10.73 1.94 5.28
N GLY A 123 10.79 2.03 3.95
CA GLY A 123 9.72 1.56 3.06
C GLY A 123 9.46 0.06 3.17
N ALA A 124 10.53 -0.75 3.25
CA ALA A 124 10.42 -2.19 3.48
C ALA A 124 9.80 -2.51 4.84
N ILE A 125 10.24 -1.83 5.91
CA ILE A 125 9.68 -1.98 7.26
C ILE A 125 8.20 -1.60 7.27
N ALA A 126 7.83 -0.49 6.61
CA ALA A 126 6.44 -0.06 6.51
C ALA A 126 5.56 -1.12 5.83
N LEU A 127 6.02 -1.64 4.68
CA LEU A 127 5.30 -2.67 3.93
C LEU A 127 5.13 -3.95 4.75
N VAL A 128 6.23 -4.49 5.29
CA VAL A 128 6.23 -5.76 6.03
C VAL A 128 5.45 -5.65 7.33
N SER A 129 5.68 -4.60 8.13
CA SER A 129 4.95 -4.41 9.40
C SER A 129 3.45 -4.24 9.19
N TYR A 130 3.04 -3.54 8.13
CA TYR A 130 1.63 -3.36 7.82
C TYR A 130 0.99 -4.67 7.33
N VAL A 131 1.63 -5.37 6.41
CA VAL A 131 1.04 -6.57 5.77
C VAL A 131 1.15 -7.80 6.66
N ALA A 132 2.34 -8.08 7.22
CA ALA A 132 2.60 -9.33 7.92
C ALA A 132 2.30 -9.28 9.43
N ILE A 133 2.29 -8.09 10.04
CA ILE A 133 2.06 -7.95 11.48
C ILE A 133 0.71 -7.29 11.76
N TYR A 134 0.52 -6.06 11.30
CA TYR A 134 -0.70 -5.30 11.61
C TYR A 134 -1.97 -5.94 11.04
N THR A 135 -1.95 -6.34 9.76
CA THR A 135 -3.15 -6.87 9.08
C THR A 135 -3.72 -8.14 9.75
N PRO A 136 -2.92 -9.17 10.07
CA PRO A 136 -3.46 -10.32 10.79
C PRO A 136 -3.77 -10.00 12.27
N MET A 137 -2.96 -9.17 12.93
CA MET A 137 -3.13 -8.86 14.36
C MET A 137 -4.40 -8.10 14.66
N LYS A 138 -4.87 -7.21 13.77
CA LYS A 138 -6.10 -6.43 14.01
C LYS A 138 -7.37 -7.27 14.07
N GLN A 139 -7.32 -8.51 13.60
CA GLN A 139 -8.44 -9.46 13.70
C GLN A 139 -8.47 -10.19 15.06
N ILE A 140 -7.37 -10.13 15.82
CA ILE A 140 -7.17 -10.95 17.01
C ILE A 140 -7.07 -10.09 18.28
N SER A 141 -6.50 -8.88 18.20
CA SER A 141 -6.15 -8.10 19.38
C SER A 141 -6.28 -6.58 19.16
N PRO A 142 -6.81 -5.83 20.16
CA PRO A 142 -6.81 -4.36 20.17
C PRO A 142 -5.40 -3.75 20.17
N ILE A 143 -4.36 -4.49 20.60
CA ILE A 143 -2.94 -4.06 20.58
C ILE A 143 -2.49 -3.76 19.13
N ALA A 144 -3.17 -4.30 18.15
CA ALA A 144 -2.94 -3.97 16.74
C ALA A 144 -2.97 -2.46 16.46
N LEU A 145 -3.72 -1.66 17.22
CA LEU A 145 -3.72 -0.20 17.08
C LEU A 145 -2.34 0.40 17.36
N LEU A 146 -1.64 -0.08 18.39
CA LEU A 146 -0.27 0.36 18.70
C LEU A 146 0.71 -0.11 17.61
N VAL A 147 0.58 -1.36 17.17
CA VAL A 147 1.42 -1.90 16.09
C VAL A 147 1.17 -1.13 14.79
N GLY A 148 -0.06 -0.77 14.50
CA GLY A 148 -0.45 0.03 13.32
C GLY A 148 0.10 1.46 13.33
N ALA A 149 0.46 1.99 14.49
CA ALA A 149 1.11 3.30 14.59
C ALA A 149 2.52 3.28 13.94
N VAL A 150 3.23 2.14 13.95
CA VAL A 150 4.56 2.01 13.35
C VAL A 150 4.52 2.28 11.84
N PRO A 151 3.82 1.52 11.00
CA PRO A 151 3.74 1.81 9.57
C PRO A 151 3.11 3.18 9.27
N GLY A 152 2.25 3.69 10.16
CA GLY A 152 1.64 5.02 10.03
C GLY A 152 2.62 6.17 10.26
N ALA A 153 3.65 5.99 11.10
CA ALA A 153 4.66 7.00 11.40
C ALA A 153 5.84 7.01 10.40
N LEU A 154 6.02 5.93 9.64
CA LEU A 154 7.17 5.80 8.74
C LEU A 154 7.15 6.73 7.51
N PRO A 155 6.01 7.06 6.87
CA PRO A 155 6.01 7.92 5.68
C PRO A 155 6.61 9.31 5.90
N PRO A 156 6.28 10.08 6.95
CA PRO A 156 6.96 11.35 7.20
C PRO A 156 8.46 11.17 7.49
N LEU A 157 8.84 10.07 8.16
CA LEU A 157 10.24 9.76 8.39
C LEU A 157 10.97 9.40 7.08
N MET A 158 10.32 8.67 6.17
CA MET A 158 10.84 8.40 4.82
C MET A 158 11.07 9.70 4.04
N GLY A 159 10.15 10.68 4.17
CA GLY A 159 10.33 12.01 3.60
C GLY A 159 11.56 12.72 4.15
N TRP A 160 11.73 12.70 5.46
CA TRP A 160 12.88 13.31 6.13
C TRP A 160 14.20 12.65 5.73
N THR A 161 14.27 11.33 5.72
CA THR A 161 15.51 10.57 5.43
C THR A 161 15.90 10.56 3.95
N ALA A 162 15.01 10.99 3.06
CA ALA A 162 15.29 11.08 1.62
C ALA A 162 16.25 12.24 1.27
N VAL A 163 16.35 13.25 2.12
CA VAL A 163 17.23 14.43 1.99
C VAL A 163 18.60 14.15 2.58
#